data_f46b11f97b8192597c62394a5e36476a
#
_entry.id   f46b11f97b8192597c62394a5e36476a
#
_cell.length_a   1.000
_cell.length_b   1.000
_cell.length_c   1.000
_cell.angle_alpha   90.00
_cell.angle_beta   90.00
_cell.angle_gamma   90.00
#
_symmetry.space_group_name_H-M   'P 1'
#
loop_
_entity.id
_entity.type
_entity.pdbx_description
1 polymer ?
#
loop_
_entity_poly.entity_id
_entity_poly.type
_entity_poly.pdbx_seq_one_letter_code
_entity_poly.pdbx_strand_id
1 'polypeptide(L)'
;MDATVGQALPEWRLEAVSPEKMKLFAAIARDPNPIHWDRDAVAERGLGERLINQGPTNLGYVVNMLLAWTGPASLRELTVRFTSNVFDGDEVVAGGVVTAVREDADERLADCEVWLDRGDGTRAVAGTATVALG
;
A
#
# COMPACT_ATOMS: atom_id res chain seq x y z
N MET A 1 8.51 21.38 -4.35
CA MET A 1 8.23 20.89 -2.99
C MET A 1 9.54 20.61 -2.27
N ASP A 2 9.62 20.92 -1.02
CA ASP A 2 10.80 20.63 -0.21
C ASP A 2 10.63 19.33 0.57
N ALA A 3 11.69 18.54 0.60
CA ALA A 3 11.77 17.32 1.39
C ALA A 3 13.17 17.22 2.00
N THR A 4 13.26 16.66 3.18
CA THR A 4 14.53 16.47 3.92
C THR A 4 14.67 15.01 4.35
N VAL A 5 15.92 14.53 4.37
CA VAL A 5 16.23 13.18 4.86
C VAL A 5 15.75 13.04 6.31
N GLY A 6 15.06 11.93 6.60
CA GLY A 6 14.48 11.66 7.91
C GLY A 6 13.06 12.22 8.09
N GLN A 7 12.56 12.98 7.14
CA GLN A 7 11.19 13.48 7.17
C GLN A 7 10.19 12.33 7.01
N ALA A 8 9.21 12.24 7.91
CA ALA A 8 8.09 11.31 7.75
C ALA A 8 7.16 11.78 6.63
N LEU A 9 6.69 10.85 5.81
CA LEU A 9 5.67 11.12 4.81
C LEU A 9 4.31 11.34 5.49
N PRO A 10 3.44 12.21 4.94
CA PRO A 10 2.06 12.28 5.43
C PRO A 10 1.38 10.92 5.28
N GLU A 11 0.84 10.40 6.37
CA GLU A 11 0.17 9.11 6.37
C GLU A 11 -1.12 9.13 5.55
N TRP A 12 -1.44 7.98 4.94
CA TRP A 12 -2.74 7.70 4.33
C TRP A 12 -3.41 6.57 5.10
N ARG A 13 -4.65 6.76 5.50
CA ARG A 13 -5.36 5.86 6.42
C ARG A 13 -6.70 5.44 5.84
N LEU A 14 -7.03 4.15 5.98
CA LEU A 14 -8.36 3.58 5.75
C LEU A 14 -8.82 2.90 7.03
N GLU A 15 -9.98 3.30 7.55
CA GLU A 15 -10.48 2.81 8.85
C GLU A 15 -10.89 1.35 8.82
N ALA A 16 -11.45 0.88 7.71
CA ALA A 16 -11.89 -0.51 7.55
C ALA A 16 -11.86 -0.94 6.09
N VAL A 17 -11.13 -2.01 5.81
CA VAL A 17 -11.10 -2.63 4.48
C VAL A 17 -12.46 -3.25 4.17
N SER A 18 -13.06 -2.88 3.04
CA SER A 18 -14.41 -3.30 2.63
C SER A 18 -14.40 -4.66 1.93
N PRO A 19 -15.14 -5.67 2.43
CA PRO A 19 -15.28 -6.94 1.73
C PRO A 19 -16.02 -6.79 0.39
N GLU A 20 -16.91 -5.82 0.26
CA GLU A 20 -17.64 -5.55 -0.99
C GLU A 20 -16.71 -5.05 -2.10
N LYS A 21 -15.73 -4.21 -1.74
CA LYS A 21 -14.71 -3.73 -2.68
C LYS A 21 -13.75 -4.85 -3.10
N MET A 22 -13.46 -5.82 -2.23
CA MET A 22 -12.69 -7.00 -2.61
C MET A 22 -13.38 -7.81 -3.70
N LYS A 23 -14.69 -8.03 -3.58
CA LYS A 23 -15.50 -8.74 -4.57
C LYS A 23 -15.52 -8.01 -5.91
N LEU A 24 -15.70 -6.68 -5.86
CA LEU A 24 -15.68 -5.84 -7.04
C LEU A 24 -14.34 -5.88 -7.75
N PHE A 25 -13.25 -5.76 -6.99
CA PHE A 25 -11.90 -5.82 -7.55
C PHE A 25 -11.61 -7.20 -8.16
N ALA A 26 -12.03 -8.29 -7.51
CA ALA A 26 -11.90 -9.65 -8.04
C ALA A 26 -12.58 -9.79 -9.40
N ALA A 27 -13.77 -9.22 -9.57
CA ALA A 27 -14.49 -9.23 -10.82
C ALA A 27 -13.77 -8.41 -11.92
N ILE A 28 -13.30 -7.21 -11.60
CA ILE A 28 -12.60 -6.31 -12.52
C ILE A 28 -11.26 -6.93 -12.95
N ALA A 29 -10.50 -7.45 -12.01
CA ALA A 29 -9.18 -8.04 -12.26
C ALA A 29 -9.26 -9.48 -12.80
N ARG A 30 -10.46 -10.07 -12.87
CA ARG A 30 -10.67 -11.48 -13.21
C ARG A 30 -9.82 -12.43 -12.35
N ASP A 31 -9.73 -12.13 -11.08
CA ASP A 31 -8.97 -12.93 -10.13
C ASP A 31 -9.86 -14.08 -9.63
N PRO A 32 -9.53 -15.35 -9.95
CA PRO A 32 -10.35 -16.50 -9.58
C PRO A 32 -10.12 -16.98 -8.15
N ASN A 33 -9.21 -16.38 -7.40
CA ASN A 33 -8.87 -16.86 -6.06
C ASN A 33 -10.00 -16.57 -5.06
N PRO A 34 -10.67 -17.61 -4.52
CA PRO A 34 -11.86 -17.42 -3.70
C PRO A 34 -11.60 -16.82 -2.31
N ILE A 35 -10.35 -16.69 -1.88
CA ILE A 35 -10.03 -16.07 -0.59
C ILE A 35 -10.47 -14.58 -0.50
N HIS A 36 -10.76 -13.97 -1.64
CA HIS A 36 -11.19 -12.57 -1.73
C HIS A 36 -12.73 -12.39 -1.63
N TRP A 37 -13.52 -13.49 -1.67
CA TRP A 37 -14.98 -13.38 -1.59
C TRP A 37 -15.69 -14.53 -0.85
N ASP A 38 -14.97 -15.61 -0.50
CA ASP A 38 -15.55 -16.80 0.12
C ASP A 38 -14.81 -17.11 1.44
N ARG A 39 -15.50 -16.85 2.56
CA ARG A 39 -14.95 -17.12 3.90
C ARG A 39 -14.69 -18.60 4.16
N ASP A 40 -15.51 -19.48 3.58
CA ASP A 40 -15.31 -20.92 3.72
C ASP A 40 -14.01 -21.37 3.03
N ALA A 41 -13.71 -20.79 1.87
CA ALA A 41 -12.44 -21.05 1.18
C ALA A 41 -11.22 -20.56 2.00
N VAL A 42 -11.34 -19.44 2.68
CA VAL A 42 -10.30 -18.93 3.60
C VAL A 42 -10.08 -19.91 4.75
N ALA A 43 -11.17 -20.38 5.38
CA ALA A 43 -11.12 -21.34 6.50
C ALA A 43 -10.54 -22.68 6.08
N GLU A 44 -10.96 -23.22 4.93
CA GLU A 44 -10.45 -24.48 4.38
C GLU A 44 -8.94 -24.47 4.11
N ARG A 45 -8.39 -23.29 3.80
CA ARG A 45 -6.93 -23.10 3.60
C ARG A 45 -6.16 -22.81 4.88
N GLY A 46 -6.84 -22.79 6.03
CA GLY A 46 -6.22 -22.50 7.32
C GLY A 46 -5.77 -21.04 7.49
N LEU A 47 -6.38 -20.11 6.75
CA LEU A 47 -6.01 -18.68 6.73
C LEU A 47 -6.88 -17.82 7.67
N GLY A 48 -7.76 -18.42 8.46
CA GLY A 48 -8.66 -17.74 9.38
C GLY A 48 -10.11 -17.70 8.86
N GLU A 49 -10.86 -16.70 9.25
CA GLU A 49 -12.30 -16.60 8.98
C GLU A 49 -12.70 -15.32 8.22
N ARG A 50 -11.74 -14.43 7.98
CA ARG A 50 -11.98 -13.17 7.28
C ARG A 50 -11.46 -13.23 5.84
N LEU A 51 -12.12 -12.50 4.93
CA LEU A 51 -11.65 -12.36 3.56
C LEU A 51 -10.28 -11.67 3.54
N ILE A 52 -9.47 -12.07 2.58
CA ILE A 52 -8.10 -11.55 2.41
C ILE A 52 -8.10 -10.54 1.27
N ASN A 53 -7.59 -9.33 1.55
CA ASN A 53 -7.48 -8.27 0.57
C ASN A 53 -6.46 -8.62 -0.51
N GLN A 54 -6.71 -8.17 -1.73
CA GLN A 54 -5.79 -8.39 -2.84
C GLN A 54 -4.47 -7.64 -2.62
N GLY A 55 -3.35 -8.28 -2.99
CA GLY A 55 -2.03 -7.66 -2.94
C GLY A 55 -1.95 -6.35 -3.74
N PRO A 56 -2.44 -6.29 -4.99
CA PRO A 56 -2.48 -5.04 -5.75
C PRO A 56 -3.28 -3.92 -5.08
N THR A 57 -4.33 -4.23 -4.33
CA THR A 57 -5.08 -3.23 -3.56
C THR A 57 -4.25 -2.69 -2.40
N ASN A 58 -3.53 -3.56 -1.68
CA ASN A 58 -2.61 -3.13 -0.61
C ASN A 58 -1.51 -2.23 -1.15
N LEU A 59 -0.95 -2.55 -2.31
CA LEU A 59 -0.01 -1.69 -3.03
C LEU A 59 -0.65 -0.33 -3.37
N GLY A 60 -1.89 -0.33 -3.81
CA GLY A 60 -2.66 0.88 -4.14
C GLY A 60 -2.79 1.87 -2.98
N TYR A 61 -2.87 1.40 -1.74
CA TYR A 61 -2.90 2.27 -0.56
C TYR A 61 -1.58 3.03 -0.39
N VAL A 62 -0.45 2.38 -0.61
CA VAL A 62 0.88 3.03 -0.60
C VAL A 62 0.99 4.05 -1.74
N VAL A 63 0.51 3.71 -2.93
CA VAL A 63 0.45 4.63 -4.07
C VAL A 63 -0.40 5.86 -3.73
N ASN A 64 -1.57 5.67 -3.14
CA ASN A 64 -2.44 6.79 -2.71
C ASN A 64 -1.71 7.76 -1.78
N MET A 65 -0.95 7.24 -0.81
CA MET A 65 -0.13 8.06 0.08
C MET A 65 0.88 8.91 -0.70
N LEU A 66 1.63 8.28 -1.60
CA LEU A 66 2.67 8.95 -2.38
C LEU A 66 2.07 10.05 -3.29
N LEU A 67 0.99 9.73 -4.00
CA LEU A 67 0.35 10.68 -4.90
C LEU A 67 -0.35 11.84 -4.15
N ALA A 68 -0.89 11.58 -2.96
CA ALA A 68 -1.46 12.62 -2.11
C ALA A 68 -0.37 13.59 -1.61
N TRP A 69 0.84 13.09 -1.37
CA TRP A 69 1.96 13.90 -0.92
C TRP A 69 2.58 14.74 -2.05
N THR A 70 2.89 14.13 -3.19
CA THR A 70 3.71 14.74 -4.24
C THR A 70 2.99 14.99 -5.56
N GLY A 71 1.73 14.55 -5.67
CA GLY A 71 0.90 14.75 -6.86
C GLY A 71 0.90 13.57 -7.83
N PRO A 72 -0.06 13.56 -8.77
CA PRO A 72 -0.36 12.38 -9.59
C PRO A 72 0.72 12.02 -10.62
N ALA A 73 1.60 12.94 -10.96
CA ALA A 73 2.68 12.71 -11.95
C ALA A 73 4.05 12.49 -11.30
N SER A 74 4.12 12.34 -9.99
CA SER A 74 5.39 12.34 -9.25
C SER A 74 6.08 10.99 -9.15
N LEU A 75 5.34 9.90 -9.14
CA LEU A 75 5.90 8.57 -8.91
C LEU A 75 6.82 8.14 -10.05
N ARG A 76 8.06 7.77 -9.72
CA ARG A 76 9.07 7.30 -10.68
C ARG A 76 9.34 5.82 -10.55
N GLU A 77 9.45 5.33 -9.31
CA GLU A 77 9.71 3.93 -9.03
C GLU A 77 9.03 3.51 -7.74
N LEU A 78 8.54 2.29 -7.69
CA LEU A 78 7.98 1.68 -6.48
C LEU A 78 8.29 0.19 -6.52
N THR A 79 8.98 -0.30 -5.49
CA THR A 79 9.29 -1.72 -5.30
C THR A 79 8.82 -2.12 -3.91
N VAL A 80 7.96 -3.14 -3.84
CA VAL A 80 7.41 -3.61 -2.56
C VAL A 80 7.51 -5.12 -2.41
N ARG A 81 7.46 -5.56 -1.16
CA ARG A 81 7.23 -6.94 -0.76
C ARG A 81 5.95 -7.02 0.05
N PHE A 82 5.18 -8.07 -0.17
CA PHE A 82 4.00 -8.39 0.64
C PHE A 82 4.46 -9.29 1.78
N THR A 83 4.35 -8.80 3.02
CA THR A 83 4.91 -9.45 4.21
C THR A 83 3.85 -10.08 5.11
N SER A 84 2.61 -9.64 5.00
CA SER A 84 1.45 -10.19 5.72
C SER A 84 0.16 -9.90 4.98
N ASN A 85 -0.88 -10.67 5.28
CA ASN A 85 -2.21 -10.43 4.74
C ASN A 85 -2.89 -9.24 5.40
N VAL A 86 -3.75 -8.59 4.65
CA VAL A 86 -4.74 -7.62 5.14
C VAL A 86 -6.11 -8.23 5.00
N PHE A 87 -6.94 -8.13 6.02
CA PHE A 87 -8.25 -8.80 6.10
C PHE A 87 -9.39 -7.80 6.03
N ASP A 88 -10.58 -8.30 5.68
CA ASP A 88 -11.78 -7.46 5.75
C ASP A 88 -11.95 -6.87 7.16
N GLY A 89 -12.35 -5.62 7.22
CA GLY A 89 -12.52 -4.88 8.48
C GLY A 89 -11.23 -4.32 9.08
N ASP A 90 -10.05 -4.69 8.59
CA ASP A 90 -8.79 -4.14 9.11
C ASP A 90 -8.69 -2.63 8.86
N GLU A 91 -8.19 -1.90 9.85
CA GLU A 91 -7.59 -0.59 9.63
C GLU A 91 -6.23 -0.78 8.98
N VAL A 92 -5.90 0.08 8.01
CA VAL A 92 -4.57 0.13 7.41
C VAL A 92 -4.06 1.56 7.35
N VAL A 93 -2.76 1.72 7.57
CA VAL A 93 -2.05 2.99 7.51
C VAL A 93 -0.84 2.84 6.61
N ALA A 94 -0.82 3.59 5.51
CA ALA A 94 0.37 3.74 4.69
C ALA A 94 1.25 4.85 5.27
N GLY A 95 2.52 4.57 5.40
CA GLY A 95 3.52 5.50 5.92
C GLY A 95 4.86 5.37 5.21
N GLY A 96 5.78 6.25 5.53
CA GLY A 96 7.11 6.23 4.96
C GLY A 96 8.01 7.29 5.55
N VAL A 97 9.27 7.26 5.11
CA VAL A 97 10.30 8.22 5.50
C VAL A 97 11.23 8.50 4.32
N VAL A 98 11.61 9.76 4.15
CA VAL A 98 12.60 10.17 3.15
C VAL A 98 13.99 9.67 3.55
N THR A 99 14.64 8.91 2.68
CA THR A 99 15.98 8.35 2.91
C THR A 99 17.07 9.08 2.15
N ALA A 100 16.74 9.70 1.01
CA ALA A 100 17.67 10.53 0.25
C ALA A 100 16.91 11.59 -0.55
N VAL A 101 17.59 12.71 -0.82
CA VAL A 101 17.15 13.71 -1.79
C VAL A 101 18.31 13.92 -2.76
N ARG A 102 18.03 13.85 -4.06
CA ARG A 102 19.05 13.91 -5.10
C ARG A 102 18.52 14.60 -6.37
N GLU A 103 19.44 15.04 -7.18
CA GLU A 103 19.18 15.54 -8.53
C GLU A 103 19.53 14.44 -9.56
N ASP A 104 18.66 14.24 -10.52
CA ASP A 104 18.84 13.30 -11.61
C ASP A 104 18.20 13.85 -12.88
N ALA A 105 18.96 14.02 -13.96
CA ALA A 105 18.51 14.49 -15.27
C ALA A 105 17.60 15.74 -15.20
N ASP A 106 18.02 16.75 -14.43
CA ASP A 106 17.27 18.01 -14.19
C ASP A 106 15.99 17.86 -13.34
N GLU A 107 15.81 16.71 -12.72
CA GLU A 107 14.68 16.42 -11.83
C GLU A 107 15.17 16.25 -10.38
N ARG A 108 14.48 16.90 -9.45
CA ARG A 108 14.75 16.72 -8.03
C ARG A 108 13.91 15.57 -7.50
N LEU A 109 14.57 14.56 -6.94
CA LEU A 109 13.96 13.30 -6.51
C LEU A 109 14.12 13.09 -5.01
N ALA A 110 13.11 12.48 -4.40
CA ALA A 110 13.20 11.91 -3.07
C ALA A 110 13.10 10.38 -3.14
N ASP A 111 14.08 9.70 -2.56
CA ASP A 111 14.01 8.27 -2.30
C ASP A 111 13.43 8.06 -0.90
N CYS A 112 12.55 7.07 -0.76
CA CYS A 112 11.80 6.83 0.46
C CYS A 112 11.76 5.35 0.80
N GLU A 113 11.78 5.03 2.10
CA GLU A 113 11.19 3.78 2.58
C GLU A 113 9.69 3.97 2.74
N VAL A 114 8.92 2.95 2.36
CA VAL A 114 7.46 2.99 2.43
C VAL A 114 6.92 1.69 3.01
N TRP A 115 5.75 1.75 3.63
CA TRP A 115 5.10 0.58 4.24
C TRP A 115 3.60 0.74 4.32
N LEU A 116 2.93 -0.40 4.56
CA LEU A 116 1.53 -0.46 4.95
C LEU A 116 1.44 -1.28 6.24
N ASP A 117 0.89 -0.71 7.29
CA ASP A 117 0.67 -1.37 8.57
C ASP A 117 -0.82 -1.59 8.83
N ARG A 118 -1.17 -2.76 9.38
CA ARG A 118 -2.51 -2.99 9.94
C ARG A 118 -2.67 -2.27 11.28
N GLY A 119 -3.92 -2.07 11.70
CA GLY A 119 -4.22 -1.44 12.98
C GLY A 119 -3.65 -2.17 14.21
N ASP A 120 -3.36 -3.48 14.10
CA ASP A 120 -2.67 -4.26 15.14
C ASP A 120 -1.14 -4.08 15.16
N GLY A 121 -0.60 -3.21 14.29
CA GLY A 121 0.83 -2.96 14.17
C GLY A 121 1.59 -3.91 13.25
N THR A 122 0.93 -4.93 12.68
CA THR A 122 1.56 -5.86 11.75
C THR A 122 1.83 -5.18 10.42
N ARG A 123 3.07 -5.25 9.95
CA ARG A 123 3.45 -4.72 8.63
C ARG A 123 3.05 -5.69 7.52
N ALA A 124 2.21 -5.21 6.61
CA ALA A 124 1.68 -6.00 5.51
C ALA A 124 2.42 -5.75 4.19
N VAL A 125 2.96 -4.56 4.00
CA VAL A 125 3.76 -4.19 2.83
C VAL A 125 4.99 -3.42 3.30
N ALA A 126 6.13 -3.68 2.70
CA ALA A 126 7.38 -2.93 2.92
C ALA A 126 8.13 -2.76 1.60
N GLY A 127 8.71 -1.60 1.38
CA GLY A 127 9.47 -1.36 0.16
C GLY A 127 10.11 0.01 0.08
N THR A 128 10.44 0.39 -1.15
CA THR A 128 11.07 1.67 -1.47
C THR A 128 10.32 2.36 -2.61
N ALA A 129 10.36 3.67 -2.61
CA ALA A 129 9.79 4.50 -3.67
C ALA A 129 10.73 5.64 -4.05
N THR A 130 10.65 6.09 -5.29
CA THR A 130 11.27 7.33 -5.75
C THR A 130 10.18 8.21 -6.32
N VAL A 131 10.12 9.45 -5.86
CA VAL A 131 9.16 10.46 -6.31
C VAL A 131 9.85 11.74 -6.75
N ALA A 132 9.29 12.41 -7.74
CA ALA A 132 9.71 13.74 -8.15
C ALA A 132 9.11 14.80 -7.21
N LEU A 133 9.92 15.77 -6.84
CA LEU A 133 9.54 16.83 -5.90
C LEU A 133 8.97 18.09 -6.59
N GLY A 134 8.93 18.10 -7.89
CA GLY A 134 8.40 19.24 -8.66
C GLY A 134 9.40 20.34 -8.92
#